data_3e0dfc7f6a3ae33eb9fcb641257c8115
#
_entry.id   3e0dfc7f6a3ae33eb9fcb641257c8115
#
_cell.length_a   1.000
_cell.length_b   1.000
_cell.length_c   1.000
_cell.angle_alpha   90.00
_cell.angle_beta   90.00
_cell.angle_gamma   90.00
#
_symmetry.space_group_name_H-M   'P 1'
#
loop_
_entity.id
_entity.type
_entity.pdbx_description
1 polymer ?
#
loop_
_entity_poly.entity_id
_entity_poly.type
_entity_poly.pdbx_seq_one_letter_code
_entity_poly.pdbx_strand_id
1 'polypeptide(L)'
;MLSSALSFSLMVVCVRAVGPRIPLAEVVLVRALVSLALSAVLLWRARVPPLGRRRGLLVLRGTLGTIALVCVYAAVGRLPMATATVLQYLYPTLTAALAWRLLGERVGPGLGLAMLCGWLGVLVIALPRSGAAPATDPLGLALALAGALLTAVAYIAVRQLGRSEHPLVIVLYFPLMAVPLTLPAVLLEPVWPNAQEAVALLGVGLFTQLGQIGLTEGLTKLPAARATALSYAQVPFAALWGWLMFRERLDSRTAIGAALVLAATALSRPQPPPGATANSARQAGEGGR
;
A
#
# COMPACT_ATOMS: atom_id res chain seq x y z
N MET A 1 5.11 7.86 -4.62
CA MET A 1 5.14 6.41 -4.31
C MET A 1 6.16 6.04 -3.23
N LEU A 2 7.45 6.40 -3.33
CA LEU A 2 8.43 6.07 -2.27
C LEU A 2 8.07 6.70 -0.92
N SER A 3 7.61 7.95 -0.89
CA SER A 3 7.08 8.59 0.33
C SER A 3 5.88 7.84 0.91
N SER A 4 5.02 7.30 0.04
CA SER A 4 3.92 6.44 0.46
C SER A 4 4.41 5.14 1.12
N ALA A 5 5.38 4.47 0.50
CA ALA A 5 5.98 3.25 1.04
C ALA A 5 6.66 3.50 2.41
N LEU A 6 7.38 4.62 2.55
CA LEU A 6 7.96 5.06 3.81
C LEU A 6 6.88 5.32 4.87
N SER A 7 5.84 6.06 4.52
CA SER A 7 4.74 6.36 5.45
C SER A 7 4.02 5.10 5.91
N PHE A 8 3.71 4.17 5.00
CA PHE A 8 3.09 2.90 5.39
C PHE A 8 4.02 2.04 6.25
N SER A 9 5.33 2.07 6.03
CA SER A 9 6.27 1.35 6.90
C SER A 9 6.31 1.94 8.32
N LEU A 10 6.26 3.27 8.46
CA LEU A 10 6.12 3.95 9.76
C LEU A 10 4.77 3.67 10.42
N MET A 11 3.69 3.58 9.64
CA MET A 11 2.39 3.16 10.14
C MET A 11 2.48 1.76 10.77
N VAL A 12 3.19 0.81 10.14
CA VAL A 12 3.39 -0.53 10.70
C VAL A 12 4.17 -0.48 12.03
N VAL A 13 5.16 0.39 12.14
CA VAL A 13 5.87 0.64 13.42
C VAL A 13 4.90 1.09 14.51
N CYS A 14 4.03 2.05 14.19
CA CYS A 14 3.02 2.54 15.14
C CYS A 14 2.03 1.43 15.54
N VAL A 15 1.58 0.60 14.57
CA VAL A 15 0.70 -0.57 14.86
C VAL A 15 1.38 -1.54 15.83
N ARG A 16 2.68 -1.82 15.65
CA ARG A 16 3.45 -2.66 16.58
C ARG A 16 3.56 -2.02 17.98
N ALA A 17 3.70 -0.69 18.03
CA ALA A 17 3.78 0.04 19.30
C ALA A 17 2.45 0.08 20.07
N VAL A 18 1.31 -0.02 19.37
CA VAL A 18 -0.02 -0.17 20.01
C VAL A 18 -0.09 -1.49 20.80
N GLY A 19 0.57 -2.54 20.31
CA GLY A 19 0.59 -3.85 20.98
C GLY A 19 -0.68 -4.67 20.81
N PRO A 20 -0.72 -5.89 21.40
CA PRO A 20 -1.80 -6.85 21.17
C PRO A 20 -3.06 -6.60 22.02
N ARG A 21 -3.04 -5.67 22.97
CA ARG A 21 -4.16 -5.39 23.88
C ARG A 21 -5.33 -4.73 23.16
N ILE A 22 -5.04 -3.89 22.18
CA ILE A 22 -6.06 -3.17 21.42
C ILE A 22 -6.54 -4.05 20.25
N PRO A 23 -7.86 -4.35 20.16
CA PRO A 23 -8.41 -5.11 19.05
C PRO A 23 -8.14 -4.45 17.71
N LEU A 24 -7.92 -5.25 16.68
CA LEU A 24 -7.60 -4.76 15.36
C LEU A 24 -8.70 -3.88 14.74
N ALA A 25 -9.96 -4.19 15.05
CA ALA A 25 -11.11 -3.38 14.63
C ALA A 25 -11.01 -1.94 15.16
N GLU A 26 -10.56 -1.77 16.39
CA GLU A 26 -10.36 -0.47 17.02
C GLU A 26 -9.20 0.30 16.39
N VAL A 27 -8.07 -0.37 16.13
CA VAL A 27 -6.95 0.23 15.38
C VAL A 27 -7.42 0.75 14.02
N VAL A 28 -8.26 -0.02 13.30
CA VAL A 28 -8.81 0.39 12.00
C VAL A 28 -9.79 1.54 12.14
N LEU A 29 -10.65 1.53 13.16
CA LEU A 29 -11.60 2.62 13.40
C LEU A 29 -10.88 3.93 13.72
N VAL A 30 -9.95 3.93 14.70
CA VAL A 30 -9.22 5.14 15.08
C VAL A 30 -8.40 5.67 13.89
N ARG A 31 -7.72 4.79 13.17
CA ARG A 31 -7.03 5.15 11.93
C ARG A 31 -7.97 5.81 10.93
N ALA A 32 -9.17 5.26 10.74
CA ALA A 32 -10.15 5.81 9.80
C ALA A 32 -10.67 7.17 10.27
N LEU A 33 -10.94 7.35 11.56
CA LEU A 33 -11.38 8.62 12.13
C LEU A 33 -10.32 9.71 11.98
N VAL A 34 -9.05 9.42 12.30
CA VAL A 34 -7.93 10.35 12.11
C VAL A 34 -7.76 10.70 10.63
N SER A 35 -7.77 9.70 9.73
CA SER A 35 -7.68 9.93 8.28
C SER A 35 -8.85 10.75 7.76
N LEU A 36 -10.07 10.53 8.26
CA LEU A 36 -11.26 11.29 7.89
C LEU A 36 -11.13 12.75 8.31
N ALA A 37 -10.73 13.00 9.55
CA ALA A 37 -10.51 14.35 10.07
C ALA A 37 -9.43 15.09 9.28
N LEU A 38 -8.29 14.45 9.03
CA LEU A 38 -7.21 15.04 8.23
C LEU A 38 -7.63 15.30 6.78
N SER A 39 -8.38 14.37 6.15
CA SER A 39 -8.92 14.57 4.80
C SER A 39 -9.88 15.75 4.74
N ALA A 40 -10.76 15.90 5.74
CA ALA A 40 -11.68 17.04 5.83
C ALA A 40 -10.94 18.37 5.94
N VAL A 41 -9.93 18.45 6.82
CA VAL A 41 -9.08 19.65 6.97
C VAL A 41 -8.33 19.97 5.68
N LEU A 42 -7.74 18.98 5.01
CA LEU A 42 -7.00 19.18 3.77
C LEU A 42 -7.91 19.65 2.63
N LEU A 43 -9.10 19.07 2.48
CA LEU A 43 -10.08 19.47 1.48
C LEU A 43 -10.58 20.91 1.73
N TRP A 44 -10.86 21.24 2.99
CA TRP A 44 -11.26 22.59 3.38
C TRP A 44 -10.18 23.63 3.03
N ARG A 45 -8.90 23.34 3.38
CA ARG A 45 -7.76 24.22 3.06
C ARG A 45 -7.53 24.36 1.56
N ALA A 46 -7.68 23.27 0.82
CA ALA A 46 -7.53 23.26 -0.63
C ALA A 46 -8.75 23.82 -1.38
N ARG A 47 -9.84 24.16 -0.66
CA ARG A 47 -11.13 24.62 -1.24
C ARG A 47 -11.70 23.64 -2.28
N VAL A 48 -11.49 22.34 -2.07
CA VAL A 48 -11.97 21.30 -2.97
C VAL A 48 -13.27 20.71 -2.41
N PRO A 49 -14.35 20.63 -3.22
CA PRO A 49 -15.62 20.06 -2.77
C PRO A 49 -15.45 18.56 -2.47
N PRO A 50 -15.96 18.07 -1.29
CA PRO A 50 -15.69 16.71 -0.82
C PRO A 50 -16.44 15.62 -1.58
N LEU A 51 -17.57 15.94 -2.22
CA LEU A 51 -18.46 14.94 -2.81
C LEU A 51 -17.96 14.36 -4.14
N GLY A 52 -17.05 15.03 -4.84
CA GLY A 52 -16.57 14.61 -6.16
C GLY A 52 -17.68 14.55 -7.23
N ARG A 53 -17.29 14.20 -8.46
CA ARG A 53 -18.19 14.08 -9.61
C ARG A 53 -18.68 12.64 -9.81
N ARG A 54 -17.77 11.66 -9.71
CA ARG A 54 -18.04 10.23 -9.95
C ARG A 54 -18.29 9.47 -8.65
N ARG A 55 -19.34 9.89 -7.91
CA ARG A 55 -19.66 9.37 -6.55
C ARG A 55 -19.77 7.85 -6.48
N GLY A 56 -20.40 7.19 -7.44
CA GLY A 56 -20.53 5.74 -7.46
C GLY A 56 -19.19 5.02 -7.49
N LEU A 57 -18.23 5.50 -8.32
CA LEU A 57 -16.90 4.92 -8.39
C LEU A 57 -16.05 5.25 -7.14
N LEU A 58 -16.27 6.42 -6.53
CA LEU A 58 -15.63 6.80 -5.26
C LEU A 58 -16.10 5.91 -4.11
N VAL A 59 -17.40 5.68 -3.98
CA VAL A 59 -17.97 4.74 -3.00
C VAL A 59 -17.47 3.32 -3.24
N LEU A 60 -17.51 2.84 -4.49
CA LEU A 60 -16.99 1.52 -4.86
C LEU A 60 -15.52 1.37 -4.44
N ARG A 61 -14.66 2.36 -4.74
CA ARG A 61 -13.25 2.38 -4.33
C ARG A 61 -13.11 2.30 -2.82
N GLY A 62 -13.86 3.10 -2.08
CA GLY A 62 -13.83 3.13 -0.62
C GLY A 62 -14.25 1.79 -0.01
N THR A 63 -15.36 1.24 -0.48
CA THR A 63 -15.91 -0.05 -0.03
C THR A 63 -14.98 -1.20 -0.35
N LEU A 64 -14.51 -1.31 -1.61
CA LEU A 64 -13.56 -2.36 -2.02
C LEU A 64 -12.27 -2.30 -1.20
N GLY A 65 -11.71 -1.09 -0.99
CA GLY A 65 -10.52 -0.92 -0.18
C GLY A 65 -10.72 -1.33 1.28
N THR A 66 -11.90 -1.04 1.85
CA THR A 66 -12.22 -1.41 3.23
C THR A 66 -12.44 -2.92 3.36
N ILE A 67 -13.20 -3.55 2.45
CA ILE A 67 -13.38 -5.01 2.44
C ILE A 67 -12.04 -5.71 2.23
N ALA A 68 -11.19 -5.22 1.32
CA ALA A 68 -9.84 -5.74 1.14
C ALA A 68 -9.04 -5.72 2.44
N LEU A 69 -9.09 -4.62 3.18
CA LEU A 69 -8.43 -4.48 4.46
C LEU A 69 -8.93 -5.50 5.49
N VAL A 70 -10.25 -5.67 5.60
CA VAL A 70 -10.86 -6.67 6.49
C VAL A 70 -10.42 -8.09 6.11
N CYS A 71 -10.43 -8.42 4.82
CA CYS A 71 -9.96 -9.71 4.32
C CYS A 71 -8.48 -9.97 4.67
N VAL A 72 -7.61 -8.97 4.48
CA VAL A 72 -6.19 -9.06 4.82
C VAL A 72 -6.00 -9.31 6.32
N TYR A 73 -6.70 -8.59 7.16
CA TYR A 73 -6.60 -8.75 8.61
C TYR A 73 -7.15 -10.09 9.09
N ALA A 74 -8.27 -10.53 8.52
CA ALA A 74 -8.82 -11.85 8.82
C ALA A 74 -7.86 -12.98 8.37
N ALA A 75 -7.15 -12.79 7.25
CA ALA A 75 -6.12 -13.72 6.79
C ALA A 75 -4.91 -13.75 7.73
N VAL A 76 -4.43 -12.60 8.20
CA VAL A 76 -3.32 -12.51 9.17
C VAL A 76 -3.65 -13.20 10.49
N GLY A 77 -4.90 -13.17 10.92
CA GLY A 77 -5.35 -13.88 12.13
C GLY A 77 -5.43 -15.41 11.96
N ARG A 78 -5.38 -15.93 10.71
CA ARG A 78 -5.56 -17.36 10.40
C ARG A 78 -4.33 -18.01 9.78
N LEU A 79 -3.48 -17.25 9.14
CA LEU A 79 -2.27 -17.73 8.47
C LEU A 79 -1.01 -17.29 9.22
N PRO A 80 0.10 -18.01 9.09
CA PRO A 80 1.40 -17.50 9.48
C PRO A 80 1.66 -16.16 8.81
N MET A 81 2.17 -15.18 9.55
CA MET A 81 2.38 -13.80 9.10
C MET A 81 3.16 -13.72 7.78
N ALA A 82 4.15 -14.59 7.62
CA ALA A 82 4.94 -14.73 6.40
C ALA A 82 4.06 -15.06 5.19
N THR A 83 3.22 -16.10 5.31
CA THR A 83 2.31 -16.54 4.23
C THR A 83 1.30 -15.45 3.90
N ALA A 84 0.67 -14.83 4.91
CA ALA A 84 -0.28 -13.73 4.69
C ALA A 84 0.39 -12.55 3.97
N THR A 85 1.63 -12.21 4.34
CA THR A 85 2.40 -11.12 3.72
C THR A 85 2.72 -11.43 2.24
N VAL A 86 3.21 -12.64 1.93
CA VAL A 86 3.51 -13.04 0.55
C VAL A 86 2.25 -12.97 -0.32
N LEU A 87 1.14 -13.51 0.17
CA LEU A 87 -0.14 -13.48 -0.56
C LEU A 87 -0.66 -12.05 -0.73
N GLN A 88 -0.53 -11.20 0.27
CA GLN A 88 -0.87 -9.78 0.16
C GLN A 88 -0.08 -9.10 -0.96
N TYR A 89 1.23 -9.35 -1.07
CA TYR A 89 2.06 -8.75 -2.11
C TYR A 89 1.83 -9.31 -3.53
N LEU A 90 0.80 -10.14 -3.74
CA LEU A 90 0.27 -10.44 -5.07
C LEU A 90 -0.45 -9.25 -5.72
N TYR A 91 -0.94 -8.29 -4.90
CA TYR A 91 -1.73 -7.17 -5.44
C TYR A 91 -1.03 -6.36 -6.53
N PRO A 92 0.30 -6.12 -6.56
CA PRO A 92 0.92 -5.40 -7.66
C PRO A 92 0.84 -6.15 -8.99
N THR A 93 1.03 -7.48 -8.95
CA THR A 93 0.91 -8.34 -10.14
C THR A 93 -0.52 -8.38 -10.65
N LEU A 94 -1.49 -8.54 -9.73
CA LEU A 94 -2.92 -8.50 -10.08
C LEU A 94 -3.31 -7.11 -10.63
N THR A 95 -2.80 -6.03 -10.03
CA THR A 95 -3.05 -4.66 -10.54
C THR A 95 -2.48 -4.49 -11.94
N ALA A 96 -1.29 -5.01 -12.24
CA ALA A 96 -0.70 -4.94 -13.57
C ALA A 96 -1.53 -5.73 -14.60
N ALA A 97 -1.98 -6.93 -14.25
CA ALA A 97 -2.84 -7.75 -15.11
C ALA A 97 -4.19 -7.06 -15.40
N LEU A 98 -4.81 -6.49 -14.35
CA LEU A 98 -6.05 -5.74 -14.49
C LEU A 98 -5.86 -4.44 -15.28
N ALA A 99 -4.75 -3.71 -15.06
CA ALA A 99 -4.43 -2.50 -15.81
C ALA A 99 -4.23 -2.79 -17.31
N TRP A 100 -3.53 -3.88 -17.61
CA TRP A 100 -3.41 -4.35 -19.00
C TRP A 100 -4.77 -4.68 -19.63
N ARG A 101 -5.61 -5.44 -18.92
CA ARG A 101 -6.90 -5.91 -19.44
C ARG A 101 -7.97 -4.81 -19.52
N LEU A 102 -8.03 -3.91 -18.52
CA LEU A 102 -9.12 -2.93 -18.35
C LEU A 102 -8.75 -1.51 -18.81
N LEU A 103 -7.47 -1.15 -18.72
CA LEU A 103 -6.99 0.20 -19.03
C LEU A 103 -6.13 0.23 -20.31
N GLY A 104 -5.79 -0.92 -20.89
CA GLY A 104 -4.89 -1.02 -22.04
C GLY A 104 -3.43 -0.65 -21.72
N GLU A 105 -3.04 -0.59 -20.44
CA GLU A 105 -1.68 -0.29 -20.05
C GLU A 105 -0.75 -1.46 -20.34
N ARG A 106 0.30 -1.24 -21.15
CA ARG A 106 1.25 -2.31 -21.50
C ARG A 106 2.31 -2.47 -20.42
N VAL A 107 2.56 -3.72 -20.02
CA VAL A 107 3.66 -4.09 -19.12
C VAL A 107 4.86 -4.45 -19.99
N GLY A 108 5.85 -3.57 -20.04
CA GLY A 108 7.11 -3.86 -20.74
C GLY A 108 7.95 -4.91 -19.98
N PRO A 109 8.92 -5.56 -20.68
CA PRO A 109 9.74 -6.62 -20.07
C PRO A 109 10.52 -6.17 -18.83
N GLY A 110 11.01 -4.93 -18.79
CA GLY A 110 11.69 -4.38 -17.62
C GLY A 110 10.78 -4.26 -16.40
N LEU A 111 9.50 -3.89 -16.60
CA LEU A 111 8.52 -3.85 -15.51
C LEU A 111 8.11 -5.26 -15.06
N GLY A 112 8.01 -6.22 -16.00
CA GLY A 112 7.79 -7.63 -15.66
C GLY A 112 8.93 -8.18 -14.79
N LEU A 113 10.18 -7.90 -15.15
CA LEU A 113 11.36 -8.28 -14.36
C LEU A 113 11.35 -7.60 -12.98
N ALA A 114 10.99 -6.31 -12.90
CA ALA A 114 10.85 -5.60 -11.64
C ALA A 114 9.83 -6.27 -10.71
N MET A 115 8.69 -6.67 -11.26
CA MET A 115 7.64 -7.36 -10.48
C MET A 115 8.14 -8.72 -9.98
N LEU A 116 8.84 -9.49 -10.81
CA LEU A 116 9.43 -10.76 -10.43
C LEU A 116 10.48 -10.59 -9.31
N CYS A 117 11.39 -9.63 -9.45
CA CYS A 117 12.40 -9.32 -8.43
C CYS A 117 11.73 -8.89 -7.10
N GLY A 118 10.70 -8.04 -7.17
CA GLY A 118 9.95 -7.60 -5.99
C GLY A 118 9.28 -8.77 -5.28
N TRP A 119 8.68 -9.67 -6.04
CA TRP A 119 8.03 -10.88 -5.54
C TRP A 119 9.03 -11.84 -4.88
N LEU A 120 10.14 -12.13 -5.56
CA LEU A 120 11.21 -12.97 -5.02
C LEU A 120 11.81 -12.35 -3.74
N GLY A 121 12.00 -11.05 -3.71
CA GLY A 121 12.49 -10.35 -2.52
C GLY A 121 11.56 -10.49 -1.32
N VAL A 122 10.25 -10.31 -1.51
CA VAL A 122 9.25 -10.54 -0.46
C VAL A 122 9.23 -11.99 -0.02
N LEU A 123 9.28 -12.94 -0.96
CA LEU A 123 9.28 -14.36 -0.67
C LEU A 123 10.50 -14.76 0.19
N VAL A 124 11.70 -14.31 -0.18
CA VAL A 124 12.94 -14.60 0.54
C VAL A 124 12.89 -14.10 1.99
N ILE A 125 12.32 -12.90 2.23
CA ILE A 125 12.18 -12.36 3.58
C ILE A 125 11.11 -13.12 4.38
N ALA A 126 10.01 -13.50 3.73
CA ALA A 126 8.83 -14.06 4.39
C ALA A 126 8.92 -15.57 4.64
N LEU A 127 9.80 -16.31 3.96
CA LEU A 127 9.92 -17.76 4.15
C LEU A 127 10.26 -18.13 5.60
N PRO A 128 9.56 -19.13 6.19
CA PRO A 128 9.83 -19.60 7.55
C PRO A 128 11.28 -20.07 7.72
N ARG A 129 11.86 -19.81 8.90
CA ARG A 129 13.23 -20.24 9.24
C ARG A 129 13.35 -21.70 9.60
N SER A 130 12.26 -22.36 9.97
CA SER A 130 12.20 -23.79 10.31
C SER A 130 11.30 -24.50 9.28
N GLY A 131 11.78 -25.64 8.76
CA GLY A 131 11.15 -26.38 7.66
C GLY A 131 9.80 -27.07 7.94
N ALA A 132 9.05 -26.63 8.94
CA ALA A 132 7.67 -27.07 9.15
C ALA A 132 6.79 -26.37 8.10
N ALA A 133 6.19 -27.14 7.21
CA ALA A 133 5.12 -26.66 6.35
C ALA A 133 4.00 -26.14 7.25
N PRO A 134 3.60 -24.86 7.15
CA PRO A 134 2.50 -24.33 7.96
C PRO A 134 1.21 -25.06 7.57
N ALA A 135 0.43 -25.47 8.59
CA ALA A 135 -0.93 -25.92 8.36
C ALA A 135 -1.67 -24.80 7.61
N THR A 136 -2.07 -25.06 6.38
CA THR A 136 -2.75 -24.08 5.54
C THR A 136 -4.24 -24.10 5.87
N ASP A 137 -4.74 -23.03 6.52
CA ASP A 137 -6.18 -22.81 6.66
C ASP A 137 -6.75 -22.37 5.28
N PRO A 138 -7.61 -23.17 4.63
CA PRO A 138 -8.16 -22.85 3.32
C PRO A 138 -8.94 -21.53 3.31
N LEU A 139 -9.62 -21.20 4.41
CA LEU A 139 -10.35 -19.95 4.55
C LEU A 139 -9.38 -18.76 4.65
N GLY A 140 -8.29 -18.92 5.41
CA GLY A 140 -7.23 -17.92 5.49
C GLY A 140 -6.60 -17.63 4.12
N LEU A 141 -6.33 -18.69 3.32
CA LEU A 141 -5.84 -18.54 1.94
C LEU A 141 -6.83 -17.79 1.05
N ALA A 142 -8.10 -18.19 1.09
CA ALA A 142 -9.16 -17.53 0.30
C ALA A 142 -9.30 -16.05 0.66
N LEU A 143 -9.25 -15.70 1.96
CA LEU A 143 -9.30 -14.32 2.45
C LEU A 143 -8.07 -13.51 2.00
N ALA A 144 -6.86 -14.09 2.06
CA ALA A 144 -5.65 -13.42 1.60
C ALA A 144 -5.69 -13.11 0.09
N LEU A 145 -6.10 -14.08 -0.72
CA LEU A 145 -6.24 -13.91 -2.17
C LEU A 145 -7.35 -12.90 -2.52
N ALA A 146 -8.50 -12.99 -1.85
CA ALA A 146 -9.59 -12.03 -2.00
C ALA A 146 -9.11 -10.61 -1.63
N GLY A 147 -8.39 -10.45 -0.51
CA GLY A 147 -7.82 -9.17 -0.07
C GLY A 147 -6.86 -8.57 -1.11
N ALA A 148 -5.96 -9.39 -1.67
CA ALA A 148 -5.03 -8.95 -2.71
C ALA A 148 -5.78 -8.54 -4.00
N LEU A 149 -6.78 -9.33 -4.44
CA LEU A 149 -7.58 -9.04 -5.63
C LEU A 149 -8.41 -7.75 -5.44
N LEU A 150 -9.11 -7.62 -4.32
CA LEU A 150 -9.92 -6.43 -4.02
C LEU A 150 -9.05 -5.18 -3.91
N THR A 151 -7.83 -5.29 -3.35
CA THR A 151 -6.84 -4.20 -3.35
C THR A 151 -6.48 -3.81 -4.78
N ALA A 152 -6.21 -4.78 -5.65
CA ALA A 152 -5.87 -4.52 -7.05
C ALA A 152 -7.03 -3.82 -7.79
N VAL A 153 -8.26 -4.28 -7.61
CA VAL A 153 -9.46 -3.64 -8.20
C VAL A 153 -9.65 -2.22 -7.66
N ALA A 154 -9.48 -2.02 -6.34
CA ALA A 154 -9.55 -0.68 -5.74
C ALA A 154 -8.50 0.27 -6.34
N TYR A 155 -7.28 -0.21 -6.64
CA TYR A 155 -6.23 0.62 -7.24
C TYR A 155 -6.51 0.95 -8.72
N ILE A 156 -7.13 0.04 -9.46
CA ILE A 156 -7.65 0.34 -10.80
C ILE A 156 -8.72 1.44 -10.74
N ALA A 157 -9.63 1.36 -9.75
CA ALA A 157 -10.62 2.42 -9.54
C ALA A 157 -9.96 3.77 -9.22
N VAL A 158 -8.91 3.79 -8.36
CA VAL A 158 -8.11 5.01 -8.10
C VAL A 158 -7.51 5.55 -9.39
N ARG A 159 -6.92 4.68 -10.22
CA ARG A 159 -6.32 5.07 -11.51
C ARG A 159 -7.35 5.70 -12.46
N GLN A 160 -8.56 5.14 -12.52
CA GLN A 160 -9.65 5.71 -13.33
C GLN A 160 -10.17 7.03 -12.75
N LEU A 161 -10.34 7.12 -11.42
CA LEU A 161 -10.78 8.32 -10.73
C LEU A 161 -9.80 9.48 -10.89
N GLY A 162 -8.50 9.19 -10.96
CA GLY A 162 -7.47 10.20 -11.14
C GLY A 162 -7.56 11.01 -12.43
N ARG A 163 -8.41 10.61 -13.38
CA ARG A 163 -8.70 11.37 -14.62
C ARG A 163 -9.76 12.47 -14.42
N SER A 164 -10.54 12.40 -13.36
CA SER A 164 -11.72 13.28 -13.18
C SER A 164 -11.87 13.83 -11.76
N GLU A 165 -11.18 13.27 -10.79
CA GLU A 165 -11.34 13.60 -9.38
C GLU A 165 -10.01 14.10 -8.77
N HIS A 166 -10.14 15.01 -7.81
CA HIS A 166 -8.98 15.47 -7.05
C HIS A 166 -8.45 14.34 -6.12
N PRO A 167 -7.13 14.10 -5.99
CA PRO A 167 -6.58 13.03 -5.17
C PRO A 167 -7.09 13.01 -3.73
N LEU A 168 -7.28 14.17 -3.09
CA LEU A 168 -7.80 14.28 -1.73
C LEU A 168 -9.24 13.76 -1.61
N VAL A 169 -10.08 13.95 -2.65
CA VAL A 169 -11.44 13.38 -2.67
C VAL A 169 -11.39 11.86 -2.75
N ILE A 170 -10.51 11.30 -3.57
CA ILE A 170 -10.34 9.85 -3.68
C ILE A 170 -9.89 9.24 -2.34
N VAL A 171 -8.99 9.92 -1.63
CA VAL A 171 -8.48 9.48 -0.32
C VAL A 171 -9.59 9.54 0.73
N LEU A 172 -10.44 10.56 0.73
CA LEU A 172 -11.53 10.75 1.70
C LEU A 172 -12.49 9.56 1.74
N TYR A 173 -12.82 8.97 0.59
CA TYR A 173 -13.85 7.92 0.51
C TYR A 173 -13.43 6.60 1.16
N PHE A 174 -12.12 6.37 1.34
CA PHE A 174 -11.67 5.17 2.05
C PHE A 174 -12.04 5.21 3.55
N PRO A 175 -11.63 6.20 4.35
CA PRO A 175 -12.02 6.27 5.74
C PRO A 175 -13.54 6.50 5.91
N LEU A 176 -14.19 7.19 4.97
CA LEU A 176 -15.64 7.38 4.99
C LEU A 176 -16.41 6.06 4.94
N MET A 177 -15.91 5.07 4.18
CA MET A 177 -16.50 3.72 4.14
C MET A 177 -15.99 2.82 5.27
N ALA A 178 -14.77 3.03 5.75
CA ALA A 178 -14.20 2.23 6.82
C ALA A 178 -14.88 2.47 8.18
N VAL A 179 -15.23 3.71 8.50
CA VAL A 179 -15.89 4.05 9.78
C VAL A 179 -17.19 3.27 9.99
N PRO A 180 -18.20 3.31 9.11
CA PRO A 180 -19.46 2.60 9.35
C PRO A 180 -19.29 1.07 9.34
N LEU A 181 -18.26 0.55 8.65
CA LEU A 181 -18.01 -0.89 8.59
C LEU A 181 -17.36 -1.42 9.88
N THR A 182 -16.48 -0.63 10.50
CA THR A 182 -15.73 -1.06 11.70
C THR A 182 -16.38 -0.64 13.02
N LEU A 183 -17.17 0.42 13.01
CA LEU A 183 -17.82 0.95 14.21
C LEU A 183 -18.68 -0.10 14.96
N PRO A 184 -19.53 -0.91 14.32
CA PRO A 184 -20.33 -1.90 15.03
C PRO A 184 -19.48 -2.90 15.83
N ALA A 185 -18.36 -3.38 15.25
CA ALA A 185 -17.47 -4.32 15.93
C ALA A 185 -16.80 -3.71 17.18
N VAL A 186 -16.45 -2.43 17.13
CA VAL A 186 -15.83 -1.73 18.26
C VAL A 186 -16.84 -1.41 19.37
N LEU A 187 -18.10 -1.12 19.00
CA LEU A 187 -19.15 -0.85 19.99
C LEU A 187 -19.54 -2.09 20.80
N LEU A 188 -19.32 -3.30 20.25
CA LEU A 188 -19.60 -4.55 20.96
C LEU A 188 -18.56 -4.83 22.06
N GLU A 189 -17.30 -4.54 21.82
CA GLU A 189 -16.19 -4.81 22.76
C GLU A 189 -15.21 -3.62 22.78
N PRO A 190 -15.57 -2.47 23.36
CA PRO A 190 -14.72 -1.29 23.39
C PRO A 190 -13.54 -1.47 24.35
N VAL A 191 -12.34 -1.18 23.90
CA VAL A 191 -11.13 -1.19 24.73
C VAL A 191 -10.51 0.20 24.76
N TRP A 192 -10.52 0.87 25.90
CA TRP A 192 -9.97 2.20 26.04
C TRP A 192 -8.44 2.20 25.99
N PRO A 193 -7.80 2.92 25.05
CA PRO A 193 -6.35 2.98 24.95
C PRO A 193 -5.75 3.79 26.10
N ASN A 194 -4.59 3.37 26.60
CA ASN A 194 -3.77 4.19 27.47
C ASN A 194 -3.07 5.32 26.70
N ALA A 195 -2.37 6.23 27.40
CA ALA A 195 -1.75 7.39 26.75
C ALA A 195 -0.72 7.02 25.69
N GLN A 196 0.09 5.97 25.89
CA GLN A 196 1.08 5.51 24.91
C GLN A 196 0.40 4.88 23.68
N GLU A 197 -0.61 4.04 23.92
CA GLU A 197 -1.42 3.43 22.84
C GLU A 197 -2.17 4.51 22.04
N ALA A 198 -2.72 5.53 22.70
CA ALA A 198 -3.40 6.65 22.05
C ALA A 198 -2.46 7.43 21.11
N VAL A 199 -1.23 7.74 21.56
CA VAL A 199 -0.21 8.38 20.73
C VAL A 199 0.17 7.49 19.53
N ALA A 200 0.35 6.18 19.75
CA ALA A 200 0.66 5.24 18.70
C ALA A 200 -0.50 5.13 17.68
N LEU A 201 -1.76 5.08 18.13
CA LEU A 201 -2.95 5.08 17.28
C LEU A 201 -3.08 6.36 16.44
N LEU A 202 -2.78 7.53 17.01
CA LEU A 202 -2.71 8.78 16.24
C LEU A 202 -1.62 8.71 15.17
N GLY A 203 -0.46 8.12 15.49
CA GLY A 203 0.61 7.85 14.55
C GLY A 203 0.15 6.92 13.41
N VAL A 204 -0.58 5.84 13.74
CA VAL A 204 -1.18 4.95 12.73
C VAL A 204 -2.07 5.74 11.76
N GLY A 205 -2.95 6.59 12.28
CA GLY A 205 -3.84 7.42 11.45
C GLY A 205 -3.09 8.42 10.57
N LEU A 206 -2.12 9.14 11.16
CA LEU A 206 -1.32 10.15 10.45
C LEU A 206 -0.50 9.52 9.31
N PHE A 207 0.27 8.47 9.60
CA PHE A 207 1.10 7.82 8.60
C PHE A 207 0.26 7.06 7.54
N THR A 208 -0.91 6.55 7.92
CA THR A 208 -1.88 6.02 6.95
C THR A 208 -2.33 7.13 5.99
N GLN A 209 -2.69 8.29 6.49
CA GLN A 209 -3.15 9.41 5.66
C GLN A 209 -2.07 9.86 4.68
N LEU A 210 -0.84 10.06 5.15
CA LEU A 210 0.29 10.41 4.30
C LEU A 210 0.58 9.33 3.24
N GLY A 211 0.53 8.08 3.66
CA GLY A 211 0.68 6.93 2.78
C GLY A 211 -0.40 6.88 1.69
N GLN A 212 -1.65 7.09 2.04
CA GLN A 212 -2.78 7.08 1.12
C GLN A 212 -2.74 8.26 0.13
N ILE A 213 -2.33 9.44 0.56
CA ILE A 213 -2.14 10.59 -0.34
C ILE A 213 -1.05 10.26 -1.36
N GLY A 214 0.13 9.83 -0.92
CA GLY A 214 1.24 9.51 -1.80
C GLY A 214 0.94 8.33 -2.75
N LEU A 215 0.18 7.32 -2.29
CA LEU A 215 -0.30 6.22 -3.11
C LEU A 215 -1.28 6.71 -4.19
N THR A 216 -2.26 7.48 -3.78
CA THR A 216 -3.29 8.00 -4.70
C THR A 216 -2.67 8.90 -5.76
N GLU A 217 -1.80 9.84 -5.37
CA GLU A 217 -1.06 10.66 -6.32
C GLU A 217 -0.17 9.82 -7.25
N GLY A 218 0.46 8.79 -6.73
CA GLY A 218 1.27 7.88 -7.56
C GLY A 218 0.42 7.15 -8.60
N LEU A 219 -0.72 6.59 -8.20
CA LEU A 219 -1.66 5.91 -9.10
C LEU A 219 -2.34 6.85 -10.10
N THR A 220 -2.53 8.11 -9.76
CA THR A 220 -3.10 9.09 -10.70
C THR A 220 -2.09 9.55 -11.76
N LYS A 221 -0.81 9.66 -11.39
CA LYS A 221 0.26 10.20 -12.25
C LYS A 221 1.04 9.14 -13.03
N LEU A 222 1.14 7.91 -12.52
CA LEU A 222 1.92 6.81 -13.11
C LEU A 222 1.01 5.69 -13.61
N PRO A 223 1.44 4.89 -14.59
CA PRO A 223 0.78 3.63 -14.92
C PRO A 223 0.61 2.76 -13.67
N ALA A 224 -0.57 2.11 -13.52
CA ALA A 224 -0.95 1.41 -12.31
C ALA A 224 0.06 0.30 -11.94
N ALA A 225 0.53 -0.47 -12.93
CA ALA A 225 1.54 -1.50 -12.74
C ALA A 225 2.86 -0.95 -12.18
N ARG A 226 3.31 0.21 -12.69
CA ARG A 226 4.55 0.87 -12.20
C ARG A 226 4.37 1.45 -10.80
N ALA A 227 3.23 2.11 -10.56
CA ALA A 227 2.92 2.67 -9.26
C ALA A 227 2.93 1.59 -8.17
N THR A 228 2.27 0.45 -8.43
CA THR A 228 2.20 -0.65 -7.46
C THR A 228 3.52 -1.43 -7.31
N ALA A 229 4.33 -1.56 -8.37
CA ALA A 229 5.68 -2.13 -8.25
C ALA A 229 6.59 -1.31 -7.32
N LEU A 230 6.47 0.02 -7.32
CA LEU A 230 7.20 0.90 -6.39
C LEU A 230 6.76 0.70 -4.92
N SER A 231 5.59 0.14 -4.65
CA SER A 231 5.13 -0.13 -3.28
C SER A 231 5.91 -1.25 -2.60
N TYR A 232 6.61 -2.12 -3.35
CA TYR A 232 7.51 -3.11 -2.76
C TYR A 232 8.58 -2.46 -1.87
N ALA A 233 8.97 -1.20 -2.13
CA ALA A 233 9.92 -0.46 -1.30
C ALA A 233 9.49 -0.34 0.17
N GLN A 234 8.23 -0.57 0.51
CA GLN A 234 7.78 -0.65 1.90
C GLN A 234 8.49 -1.77 2.68
N VAL A 235 8.86 -2.87 2.01
CA VAL A 235 9.47 -4.04 2.65
C VAL A 235 10.86 -3.74 3.22
N PRO A 236 11.84 -3.19 2.45
CA PRO A 236 13.12 -2.80 3.04
C PRO A 236 13.01 -1.68 4.08
N PHE A 237 12.05 -0.75 3.94
CA PHE A 237 11.79 0.22 5.00
C PHE A 237 11.29 -0.45 6.28
N ALA A 238 10.37 -1.42 6.19
CA ALA A 238 9.90 -2.17 7.35
C ALA A 238 11.03 -2.96 8.02
N ALA A 239 11.92 -3.58 7.24
CA ALA A 239 13.10 -4.28 7.76
C ALA A 239 14.07 -3.32 8.46
N LEU A 240 14.29 -2.13 7.90
CA LEU A 240 15.11 -1.08 8.52
C LEU A 240 14.57 -0.66 9.88
N TRP A 241 13.26 -0.41 9.98
CA TRP A 241 12.61 -0.06 11.25
C TRP A 241 12.64 -1.21 12.24
N GLY A 242 12.47 -2.46 11.78
CA GLY A 242 12.61 -3.68 12.59
C GLY A 242 13.97 -3.72 13.29
N TRP A 243 15.03 -3.44 12.53
CA TRP A 243 16.39 -3.37 13.05
C TRP A 243 16.61 -2.20 14.01
N LEU A 244 16.23 -0.97 13.61
CA LEU A 244 16.51 0.24 14.37
C LEU A 244 15.70 0.33 15.68
N MET A 245 14.40 0.01 15.63
CA MET A 245 13.47 0.27 16.74
C MET A 245 13.16 -0.99 17.57
N PHE A 246 13.18 -2.16 16.94
CA PHE A 246 12.82 -3.42 17.60
C PHE A 246 14.02 -4.35 17.83
N ARG A 247 15.25 -3.90 17.49
CA ARG A 247 16.50 -4.67 17.63
C ARG A 247 16.45 -6.04 16.92
N GLU A 248 15.66 -6.14 15.86
CA GLU A 248 15.59 -7.34 15.04
C GLU A 248 16.93 -7.56 14.33
N ARG A 249 17.41 -8.80 14.29
CA ARG A 249 18.66 -9.11 13.57
C ARG A 249 18.41 -9.07 12.07
N LEU A 250 19.20 -8.27 11.36
CA LEU A 250 19.28 -8.31 9.89
C LEU A 250 20.07 -9.56 9.52
N ASP A 251 19.38 -10.64 9.24
CA ASP A 251 20.01 -11.84 8.70
C ASP A 251 20.29 -11.71 7.19
N SER A 252 21.08 -12.63 6.65
CA SER A 252 21.43 -12.64 5.23
C SER A 252 20.22 -12.71 4.30
N ARG A 253 19.13 -13.38 4.70
CA ARG A 253 17.89 -13.46 3.93
C ARG A 253 17.19 -12.11 3.84
N THR A 254 17.09 -11.40 4.96
CA THR A 254 16.54 -10.04 5.00
C THR A 254 17.35 -9.09 4.11
N ALA A 255 18.69 -9.19 4.15
CA ALA A 255 19.57 -8.39 3.30
C ALA A 255 19.41 -8.71 1.81
N ILE A 256 19.38 -9.99 1.43
CA ILE A 256 19.19 -10.44 0.04
C ILE A 256 17.79 -10.00 -0.47
N GLY A 257 16.74 -10.27 0.32
CA GLY A 257 15.39 -9.92 -0.07
C GLY A 257 15.19 -8.39 -0.20
N ALA A 258 15.78 -7.60 0.71
CA ALA A 258 15.78 -6.14 0.61
C ALA A 258 16.53 -5.66 -0.65
N ALA A 259 17.68 -6.24 -0.98
CA ALA A 259 18.41 -5.93 -2.20
C ALA A 259 17.60 -6.22 -3.47
N LEU A 260 16.90 -7.37 -3.53
CA LEU A 260 16.01 -7.71 -4.64
C LEU A 260 14.85 -6.70 -4.78
N VAL A 261 14.25 -6.27 -3.67
CA VAL A 261 13.18 -5.27 -3.69
C VAL A 261 13.71 -3.90 -4.11
N LEU A 262 14.90 -3.51 -3.69
CA LEU A 262 15.54 -2.27 -4.14
C LEU A 262 15.85 -2.32 -5.63
N ALA A 263 16.34 -3.44 -6.16
CA ALA A 263 16.52 -3.67 -7.59
C ALA A 263 15.20 -3.56 -8.36
N ALA A 264 14.12 -4.20 -7.86
CA ALA A 264 12.78 -4.07 -8.42
C ALA A 264 12.31 -2.61 -8.48
N THR A 265 12.55 -1.85 -7.41
CA THR A 265 12.20 -0.42 -7.33
C THR A 265 13.00 0.40 -8.34
N ALA A 266 14.29 0.12 -8.52
CA ALA A 266 15.15 0.78 -9.50
C ALA A 266 14.72 0.47 -10.95
N LEU A 267 14.41 -0.78 -11.26
CA LEU A 267 13.91 -1.21 -12.58
C LEU A 267 12.53 -0.63 -12.93
N SER A 268 11.73 -0.28 -11.92
CA SER A 268 10.41 0.33 -12.09
C SER A 268 10.45 1.82 -12.44
N ARG A 269 11.65 2.46 -12.42
CA ARG A 269 11.77 3.88 -12.77
C ARG A 269 11.40 4.13 -14.25
N PRO A 270 10.88 5.33 -14.59
CA PRO A 270 10.68 5.71 -15.98
C PRO A 270 12.02 5.66 -16.73
N GLN A 271 12.12 4.86 -17.77
CA GLN A 271 13.21 5.00 -18.71
C GLN A 271 12.90 6.21 -19.61
N PRO A 272 13.84 7.14 -19.83
CA PRO A 272 13.67 8.17 -20.83
C PRO A 272 13.39 7.51 -22.18
N PRO A 273 12.50 8.09 -23.01
CA PRO A 273 12.21 7.53 -24.33
C PRO A 273 13.52 7.35 -25.11
N PRO A 274 13.70 6.23 -25.84
CA PRO A 274 14.87 6.02 -26.67
C PRO A 274 14.96 7.15 -27.69
N GLY A 275 15.99 8.01 -27.57
CA GLY A 275 16.20 9.19 -28.41
C GLY A 275 16.30 10.53 -27.63
N ALA A 276 15.88 10.61 -26.38
CA ALA A 276 15.98 11.85 -25.61
C ALA A 276 17.45 12.23 -25.30
N THR A 277 18.31 11.25 -25.11
CA THR A 277 19.76 11.44 -24.93
C THR A 277 20.48 11.83 -26.20
N ALA A 278 19.99 11.41 -27.38
CA ALA A 278 20.60 11.76 -28.66
C ALA A 278 20.28 13.22 -29.08
N ASN A 279 19.11 13.73 -28.72
CA ASN A 279 18.71 15.11 -29.01
C ASN A 279 19.40 16.13 -28.09
N SER A 280 19.62 15.81 -26.82
CA SER A 280 20.37 16.70 -25.93
C SER A 280 21.87 16.80 -26.30
N ALA A 281 22.47 15.72 -26.80
CA ALA A 281 23.83 15.73 -27.30
C ALA A 281 23.96 16.51 -28.62
N ARG A 282 22.95 16.48 -29.50
CA ARG A 282 22.94 17.30 -30.74
C ARG A 282 22.78 18.80 -30.46
N GLN A 283 21.88 19.15 -29.53
CA GLN A 283 21.68 20.58 -29.16
C GLN A 283 22.87 21.16 -28.41
N ALA A 284 23.63 20.38 -27.66
CA ALA A 284 24.88 20.82 -27.02
C ALA A 284 26.01 20.96 -28.02
N GLY A 285 25.99 20.28 -29.18
CA GLY A 285 27.00 20.39 -30.25
C GLY A 285 26.74 21.53 -31.24
N GLU A 286 25.50 22.01 -31.38
CA GLU A 286 25.13 23.09 -32.29
C GLU A 286 25.19 24.49 -31.64
N GLY A 287 25.26 24.58 -30.32
CA GLY A 287 25.42 25.87 -29.60
C GLY A 287 26.84 26.33 -29.38
N GLY A 288 27.83 25.63 -29.93
CA GLY A 288 29.27 25.91 -29.79
C GLY A 288 29.98 26.33 -31.09
N ARG A 289 29.25 26.84 -32.09
CA ARG A 289 29.86 27.44 -33.30
C ARG A 289 29.44 28.89 -33.46
#